data_41223746d45b9fd23735660b0033d760
#
_entry.id   41223746d45b9fd23735660b0033d760
#
_cell.length_a   1.000
_cell.length_b   1.000
_cell.length_c   1.000
_cell.angle_alpha   90.00
_cell.angle_beta   90.00
_cell.angle_gamma   90.00
#
_symmetry.space_group_name_H-M   'P 1'
#
loop_
_entity.id
_entity.type
_entity.pdbx_description
1 polymer ?
#
loop_
_entity_poly.entity_id
_entity_poly.type
_entity_poly.pdbx_seq_one_letter_code
_entity_poly.pdbx_strand_id
1 'polypeptide(L)'
;MNNPISEGKIFKNLPLGKVPPVKKFKFIVVYGDPAYSNSKADKKNSTKALVAMGYLKGTYYILKAFCAHASNDEYIEWFYTLKGILGSSVPVYFVQENNTLQNPFFEQVFMPMVREKNQLKGESLYIRGDDRKKGDKATRIEASLEPVDREGRLVFNEEEKDNPHMIELMDQFKMFELHLPYCADGPDCVEGGKVFTDRKMRESTAQIDCVSYSELTDPRNRM
;
A
#
# COMPACT_ATOMS: atom_id res chain seq x y z
N MET A 1 -11.23 33.59 -2.65
CA MET A 1 -12.02 32.41 -3.07
C MET A 1 -11.01 31.40 -3.59
N ASN A 2 -10.72 30.35 -2.81
CA ASN A 2 -9.88 29.27 -3.30
C ASN A 2 -10.74 28.39 -4.20
N ASN A 3 -10.45 28.39 -5.51
CA ASN A 3 -11.01 27.40 -6.41
C ASN A 3 -10.56 26.01 -5.91
N PRO A 4 -11.45 25.07 -5.68
CA PRO A 4 -11.04 23.72 -5.39
C PRO A 4 -10.24 23.22 -6.58
N ILE A 5 -9.02 22.69 -6.31
CA ILE A 5 -8.19 22.06 -7.33
C ILE A 5 -8.96 20.81 -7.81
N SER A 6 -9.60 20.92 -8.98
CA SER A 6 -10.40 19.82 -9.55
C SER A 6 -9.53 18.74 -10.20
N GLU A 7 -8.31 19.11 -10.62
CA GLU A 7 -7.35 18.21 -11.27
C GLU A 7 -5.98 18.37 -10.62
N GLY A 8 -5.28 17.24 -10.42
CA GLY A 8 -3.90 17.24 -9.95
C GLY A 8 -2.93 17.74 -11.04
N LYS A 9 -1.75 18.21 -10.64
CA LYS A 9 -0.71 18.66 -11.58
C LYS A 9 -0.06 17.50 -12.33
N ILE A 10 0.19 16.40 -11.66
CA ILE A 10 0.80 15.17 -12.20
C ILE A 10 -0.27 14.08 -12.33
N PHE A 11 -0.95 13.75 -11.24
CA PHE A 11 -2.05 12.79 -11.25
C PHE A 11 -3.36 13.48 -11.60
N LYS A 12 -3.90 13.22 -12.79
CA LYS A 12 -5.02 13.96 -13.36
C LYS A 12 -6.34 13.20 -13.33
N ASN A 13 -6.30 11.88 -13.32
CA ASN A 13 -7.52 11.07 -13.41
C ASN A 13 -8.07 10.70 -12.03
N LEU A 14 -7.26 10.07 -11.17
CA LEU A 14 -7.63 9.59 -9.84
C LEU A 14 -9.07 9.00 -9.81
N PRO A 15 -9.39 8.02 -10.63
CA PRO A 15 -10.76 7.57 -10.83
C PRO A 15 -11.32 6.94 -9.56
N LEU A 16 -12.50 7.40 -9.15
CA LEU A 16 -13.35 6.73 -8.19
C LEU A 16 -14.19 5.68 -8.92
N GLY A 17 -14.26 4.47 -8.38
CA GLY A 17 -15.01 3.39 -9.02
C GLY A 17 -15.34 2.25 -8.08
N LYS A 18 -16.24 1.36 -8.56
CA LYS A 18 -16.62 0.15 -7.82
C LYS A 18 -15.44 -0.81 -7.72
N VAL A 19 -15.14 -1.20 -6.49
CA VAL A 19 -14.11 -2.18 -6.21
C VAL A 19 -14.71 -3.60 -6.28
N PRO A 20 -14.07 -4.54 -6.98
CA PRO A 20 -14.48 -5.94 -6.95
C PRO A 20 -14.48 -6.51 -5.52
N PRO A 21 -15.41 -7.43 -5.19
CA PRO A 21 -15.39 -8.13 -3.90
C PRO A 21 -14.02 -8.78 -3.63
N VAL A 22 -13.56 -8.77 -2.37
CA VAL A 22 -12.23 -9.25 -1.95
C VAL A 22 -11.90 -10.64 -2.52
N LYS A 23 -12.86 -11.56 -2.56
CA LYS A 23 -12.72 -12.93 -3.11
C LYS A 23 -12.37 -13.00 -4.60
N LYS A 24 -12.44 -11.91 -5.34
CA LYS A 24 -12.08 -11.86 -6.77
C LYS A 24 -10.58 -11.58 -6.99
N PHE A 25 -9.91 -11.10 -5.97
CA PHE A 25 -8.46 -10.88 -6.03
C PHE A 25 -7.70 -12.18 -5.72
N LYS A 26 -6.54 -12.34 -6.32
CA LYS A 26 -5.64 -13.47 -5.99
C LYS A 26 -5.07 -13.35 -4.59
N PHE A 27 -4.81 -12.12 -4.17
CA PHE A 27 -4.39 -11.70 -2.82
C PHE A 27 -4.62 -10.20 -2.65
N ILE A 28 -4.54 -9.73 -1.42
CA ILE A 28 -4.55 -8.30 -1.07
C ILE A 28 -3.20 -7.96 -0.44
N VAL A 29 -2.70 -6.76 -0.73
CA VAL A 29 -1.55 -6.16 -0.05
C VAL A 29 -2.02 -5.02 0.83
N VAL A 30 -1.70 -5.08 2.10
CA VAL A 30 -1.82 -3.97 3.05
C VAL A 30 -0.42 -3.42 3.23
N TYR A 31 -0.15 -2.24 2.70
CA TYR A 31 1.16 -1.60 2.75
C TYR A 31 1.10 -0.35 3.62
N GLY A 32 2.07 -0.20 4.51
CA GLY A 32 2.15 0.91 5.43
C GLY A 32 3.44 1.70 5.32
N ASP A 33 3.32 3.03 5.44
CA ASP A 33 4.42 3.97 5.63
C ASP A 33 4.25 4.63 7.00
N PRO A 34 5.17 4.41 7.96
CA PRO A 34 5.09 4.98 9.30
C PRO A 34 5.43 6.47 9.34
N ALA A 35 5.87 7.03 8.22
CA ALA A 35 6.28 8.43 8.07
C ALA A 35 7.19 8.91 9.22
N TYR A 36 8.25 8.16 9.49
CA TYR A 36 9.20 8.47 10.55
C TYR A 36 10.12 9.60 10.11
N SER A 37 9.90 10.81 10.65
CA SER A 37 10.80 11.95 10.46
C SER A 37 11.59 12.22 11.75
N ASN A 38 12.91 12.36 11.59
CA ASN A 38 13.81 12.76 12.69
C ASN A 38 13.80 14.27 12.94
N SER A 39 13.25 15.08 12.03
CA SER A 39 13.21 16.53 12.13
C SER A 39 11.91 17.00 12.80
N LYS A 40 12.01 18.01 13.67
CA LYS A 40 10.83 18.62 14.30
C LYS A 40 9.96 19.39 13.30
N ALA A 41 10.55 19.90 12.22
CA ALA A 41 9.84 20.59 11.14
C ALA A 41 9.03 19.63 10.29
N ASP A 42 9.62 18.47 9.95
CA ASP A 42 8.97 17.46 9.13
C ASP A 42 7.87 16.71 9.87
N LYS A 43 8.00 16.51 11.19
CA LYS A 43 6.97 15.90 12.04
C LYS A 43 5.61 16.61 11.97
N LYS A 44 5.60 17.91 11.68
CA LYS A 44 4.37 18.72 11.63
C LYS A 44 3.58 18.50 10.35
N ASN A 45 4.24 18.06 9.27
CA ASN A 45 3.64 17.89 7.96
C ASN A 45 3.60 16.43 7.48
N SER A 46 4.21 15.49 8.22
CA SER A 46 4.29 14.09 7.85
C SER A 46 3.09 13.31 8.38
N THR A 47 2.42 12.57 7.50
CA THR A 47 1.30 11.69 7.85
C THR A 47 1.72 10.23 7.83
N LYS A 48 1.14 9.41 8.71
CA LYS A 48 1.22 7.96 8.55
C LYS A 48 0.21 7.53 7.50
N ALA A 49 0.60 6.58 6.66
CA ALA A 49 -0.27 6.05 5.62
C ALA A 49 -0.32 4.51 5.67
N LEU A 50 -1.50 3.95 5.46
CA LEU A 50 -1.73 2.52 5.33
C LEU A 50 -2.80 2.30 4.27
N VAL A 51 -2.49 1.51 3.24
CA VAL A 51 -3.42 1.25 2.14
C VAL A 51 -3.65 -0.25 1.96
N ALA A 52 -4.90 -0.64 1.74
CA ALA A 52 -5.28 -1.97 1.28
C ALA A 52 -5.47 -1.94 -0.24
N MET A 53 -4.66 -2.71 -0.96
CA MET A 53 -4.61 -2.72 -2.42
C MET A 53 -4.84 -4.11 -2.97
N GLY A 54 -5.68 -4.22 -4.01
CA GLY A 54 -5.86 -5.42 -4.83
C GLY A 54 -5.49 -5.18 -6.29
N TYR A 55 -5.06 -6.23 -6.99
CA TYR A 55 -4.77 -6.19 -8.42
C TYR A 55 -5.64 -7.19 -9.17
N LEU A 56 -6.35 -6.72 -10.18
CA LEU A 56 -7.21 -7.57 -11.00
C LEU A 56 -7.21 -7.09 -12.46
N LYS A 57 -6.86 -7.97 -13.41
CA LYS A 57 -6.94 -7.72 -14.86
C LYS A 57 -6.28 -6.41 -15.31
N GLY A 58 -5.09 -6.11 -14.82
CA GLY A 58 -4.34 -4.92 -15.21
C GLY A 58 -4.63 -3.66 -14.37
N THR A 59 -5.62 -3.70 -13.47
CA THR A 59 -6.05 -2.56 -12.66
C THR A 59 -5.69 -2.76 -11.19
N TYR A 60 -5.16 -1.72 -10.57
CA TYR A 60 -4.92 -1.62 -9.12
C TYR A 60 -6.12 -0.94 -8.47
N TYR A 61 -6.63 -1.53 -7.42
CA TYR A 61 -7.76 -1.02 -6.66
C TYR A 61 -7.32 -0.67 -5.25
N ILE A 62 -7.50 0.58 -4.85
CA ILE A 62 -7.35 1.02 -3.46
C ILE A 62 -8.67 0.74 -2.76
N LEU A 63 -8.72 -0.35 -2.00
CA LEU A 63 -9.94 -0.82 -1.34
C LEU A 63 -10.30 0.07 -0.16
N LYS A 64 -9.28 0.38 0.65
CA LYS A 64 -9.40 1.24 1.82
C LYS A 64 -8.05 1.87 2.14
N ALA A 65 -8.09 3.06 2.70
CA ALA A 65 -6.90 3.79 3.14
C ALA A 65 -7.09 4.35 4.55
N PHE A 66 -5.97 4.46 5.25
CA PHE A 66 -5.79 5.33 6.42
C PHE A 66 -4.64 6.27 6.10
N CYS A 67 -4.87 7.56 6.23
CA CYS A 67 -3.86 8.59 5.98
C CYS A 67 -4.15 9.75 6.93
N ALA A 68 -3.29 9.98 7.91
CA ALA A 68 -3.46 11.03 8.91
C ALA A 68 -2.22 11.18 9.79
N HIS A 69 -2.18 12.27 10.58
CA HIS A 69 -1.33 12.33 11.76
C HIS A 69 -1.87 11.37 12.81
N ALA A 70 -1.08 10.39 13.20
CA ALA A 70 -1.48 9.37 14.15
C ALA A 70 -0.32 8.98 15.07
N SER A 71 -0.64 8.54 16.28
CA SER A 71 0.31 7.87 17.17
C SER A 71 0.73 6.50 16.58
N ASN A 72 1.79 5.91 17.14
CA ASN A 72 2.18 4.56 16.73
C ASN A 72 1.11 3.52 17.10
N ASP A 73 0.43 3.74 18.22
CA ASP A 73 -0.63 2.86 18.70
C ASP A 73 -1.83 2.86 17.74
N GLU A 74 -2.32 4.04 17.36
CA GLU A 74 -3.40 4.21 16.37
C GLU A 74 -3.01 3.61 15.01
N TYR A 75 -1.77 3.84 14.56
CA TYR A 75 -1.27 3.30 13.31
C TYR A 75 -1.27 1.77 13.30
N ILE A 76 -0.89 1.13 14.41
CA ILE A 76 -0.95 -0.33 14.54
C ILE A 76 -2.40 -0.80 14.57
N GLU A 77 -3.32 -0.06 15.23
CA GLU A 77 -4.75 -0.40 15.21
C GLU A 77 -5.35 -0.38 13.79
N TRP A 78 -4.86 0.44 12.88
CA TRP A 78 -5.30 0.42 11.48
C TRP A 78 -5.02 -0.93 10.80
N PHE A 79 -3.89 -1.58 11.11
CA PHE A 79 -3.60 -2.92 10.59
C PHE A 79 -4.61 -3.96 11.09
N TYR A 80 -4.99 -3.93 12.38
CA TYR A 80 -6.00 -4.83 12.92
C TYR A 80 -7.38 -4.55 12.31
N THR A 81 -7.72 -3.28 12.15
CA THR A 81 -8.96 -2.87 11.49
C THR A 81 -9.04 -3.41 10.07
N LEU A 82 -7.97 -3.28 9.27
CA LEU A 82 -7.92 -3.84 7.92
C LEU A 82 -7.97 -5.36 7.92
N LYS A 83 -7.29 -6.02 8.86
CA LYS A 83 -7.36 -7.48 9.02
C LYS A 83 -8.82 -7.93 9.24
N GLY A 84 -9.55 -7.25 10.11
CA GLY A 84 -10.98 -7.53 10.36
C GLY A 84 -11.87 -7.31 9.13
N ILE A 85 -11.69 -6.18 8.43
CA ILE A 85 -12.48 -5.82 7.24
C ILE A 85 -12.22 -6.78 6.06
N LEU A 86 -10.96 -7.11 5.80
CA LEU A 86 -10.57 -7.95 4.65
C LEU A 86 -10.90 -9.42 4.87
N GLY A 87 -10.96 -9.88 6.12
CA GLY A 87 -11.24 -11.26 6.46
C GLY A 87 -10.16 -12.23 5.95
N SER A 88 -10.54 -13.49 5.76
CA SER A 88 -9.62 -14.58 5.39
C SER A 88 -9.97 -15.27 4.06
N SER A 89 -10.81 -14.65 3.23
CA SER A 89 -11.26 -15.26 1.97
C SER A 89 -10.17 -15.36 0.90
N VAL A 90 -9.12 -14.55 1.01
CA VAL A 90 -7.92 -14.58 0.17
C VAL A 90 -6.70 -14.29 1.05
N PRO A 91 -5.48 -14.66 0.61
CA PRO A 91 -4.25 -14.26 1.31
C PRO A 91 -4.14 -12.74 1.42
N VAL A 92 -3.83 -12.23 2.61
CA VAL A 92 -3.56 -10.81 2.86
C VAL A 92 -2.11 -10.69 3.33
N TYR A 93 -1.32 -9.91 2.58
CA TYR A 93 0.07 -9.60 2.96
C TYR A 93 0.10 -8.25 3.66
N PHE A 94 0.44 -8.26 4.95
CA PHE A 94 0.67 -7.05 5.72
C PHE A 94 2.16 -6.68 5.64
N VAL A 95 2.44 -5.49 5.16
CA VAL A 95 3.80 -5.01 4.88
C VAL A 95 3.98 -3.62 5.45
N GLN A 96 5.11 -3.41 6.09
CA GLN A 96 5.53 -2.12 6.63
C GLN A 96 6.80 -1.69 5.92
N GLU A 97 6.88 -0.44 5.46
CA GLU A 97 8.13 0.13 4.99
C GLU A 97 9.19 0.08 6.09
N ASN A 98 10.35 -0.48 5.76
CA ASN A 98 11.47 -0.66 6.67
C ASN A 98 12.80 -0.35 5.95
N ASN A 99 12.95 0.90 5.48
CA ASN A 99 14.22 1.33 4.90
C ASN A 99 15.32 1.44 5.99
N THR A 100 16.57 1.60 5.58
CA THR A 100 17.76 1.58 6.47
C THR A 100 17.66 2.57 7.64
N LEU A 101 16.97 3.70 7.46
CA LEU A 101 16.78 4.71 8.52
C LEU A 101 15.63 4.33 9.47
N GLN A 102 14.69 3.53 9.01
CA GLN A 102 13.52 3.09 9.77
C GLN A 102 13.73 1.75 10.47
N ASN A 103 14.77 0.99 10.12
CA ASN A 103 15.03 -0.32 10.68
C ASN A 103 15.08 -0.35 12.23
N PRO A 104 15.76 0.58 12.92
CA PRO A 104 15.72 0.61 14.39
C PRO A 104 14.30 0.83 14.95
N PHE A 105 13.49 1.66 14.29
CA PHE A 105 12.11 1.85 14.69
C PHE A 105 11.27 0.58 14.49
N PHE A 106 11.41 -0.07 13.35
CA PHE A 106 10.67 -1.30 13.04
C PHE A 106 10.98 -2.40 14.05
N GLU A 107 12.26 -2.68 14.30
CA GLU A 107 12.68 -3.77 15.18
C GLU A 107 12.49 -3.46 16.68
N GLN A 108 12.78 -2.23 17.10
CA GLN A 108 12.86 -1.88 18.52
C GLN A 108 11.58 -1.24 19.07
N VAL A 109 10.71 -0.70 18.24
CA VAL A 109 9.48 -0.05 18.67
C VAL A 109 8.25 -0.72 18.06
N PHE A 110 8.16 -0.78 16.73
CA PHE A 110 6.95 -1.23 16.05
C PHE A 110 6.64 -2.72 16.31
N MET A 111 7.59 -3.62 16.09
CA MET A 111 7.37 -5.05 16.26
C MET A 111 7.09 -5.47 17.72
N PRO A 112 7.75 -4.90 18.75
CA PRO A 112 7.36 -5.14 20.14
C PRO A 112 5.91 -4.73 20.44
N MET A 113 5.46 -3.55 19.97
CA MET A 113 4.08 -3.11 20.14
C MET A 113 3.07 -4.05 19.43
N VAL A 114 3.39 -4.53 18.23
CA VAL A 114 2.55 -5.51 17.52
C VAL A 114 2.46 -6.83 18.31
N ARG A 115 3.56 -7.31 18.88
CA ARG A 115 3.58 -8.55 19.71
C ARG A 115 2.71 -8.39 20.95
N GLU A 116 2.84 -7.27 21.66
CA GLU A 116 2.00 -6.96 22.82
C GLU A 116 0.52 -6.93 22.46
N LYS A 117 0.15 -6.22 21.39
CA LYS A 117 -1.24 -6.17 20.92
C LYS A 117 -1.78 -7.53 20.48
N ASN A 118 -0.96 -8.36 19.83
CA ASN A 118 -1.33 -9.74 19.48
C ASN A 118 -1.72 -10.54 20.74
N GLN A 119 -0.91 -10.42 21.82
CA GLN A 119 -1.21 -11.08 23.09
C GLN A 119 -2.50 -10.54 23.73
N LEU A 120 -2.65 -9.23 23.80
CA LEU A 120 -3.83 -8.57 24.39
C LEU A 120 -5.13 -8.91 23.64
N LYS A 121 -5.08 -8.99 22.33
CA LYS A 121 -6.26 -9.27 21.48
C LYS A 121 -6.51 -10.77 21.27
N GLY A 122 -5.58 -11.64 21.66
CA GLY A 122 -5.63 -13.07 21.33
C GLY A 122 -5.57 -13.32 19.81
N GLU A 123 -4.87 -12.43 19.07
CA GLU A 123 -4.77 -12.48 17.62
C GLU A 123 -3.35 -12.79 17.15
N SER A 124 -3.22 -13.20 15.89
CA SER A 124 -1.93 -13.36 15.23
C SER A 124 -1.89 -12.49 13.98
N LEU A 125 -1.35 -11.27 14.13
CA LEU A 125 -1.04 -10.38 13.02
C LEU A 125 0.46 -10.44 12.75
N TYR A 126 0.84 -10.88 11.55
CA TYR A 126 2.22 -10.88 11.09
C TYR A 126 2.43 -9.77 10.07
N ILE A 127 3.33 -8.83 10.37
CA ILE A 127 3.68 -7.71 9.50
C ILE A 127 5.14 -7.89 9.06
N ARG A 128 5.34 -7.91 7.74
CA ARG A 128 6.66 -8.03 7.13
C ARG A 128 7.28 -6.66 6.91
N GLY A 129 8.55 -6.48 7.21
CA GLY A 129 9.33 -5.31 6.79
C GLY A 129 9.62 -5.35 5.28
N ASP A 130 9.50 -4.22 4.61
CA ASP A 130 10.01 -4.01 3.24
C ASP A 130 11.28 -3.17 3.33
N ASP A 131 12.43 -3.84 3.21
CA ASP A 131 13.79 -3.28 3.31
C ASP A 131 14.33 -2.79 1.95
N ARG A 132 13.48 -2.66 0.97
CA ARG A 132 13.84 -2.21 -0.37
C ARG A 132 14.52 -0.84 -0.32
N LYS A 133 15.71 -0.74 -0.93
CA LYS A 133 16.37 0.55 -1.15
C LYS A 133 15.54 1.37 -2.13
N LYS A 134 15.01 2.48 -1.68
CA LYS A 134 14.23 3.42 -2.47
C LYS A 134 15.15 4.53 -2.99
N GLY A 135 14.99 4.89 -4.26
CA GLY A 135 15.58 6.08 -4.85
C GLY A 135 14.86 7.36 -4.47
N ASP A 136 15.06 8.41 -5.26
CA ASP A 136 14.36 9.69 -5.07
C ASP A 136 12.84 9.49 -5.00
N LYS A 137 12.22 10.07 -3.95
CA LYS A 137 10.81 9.86 -3.62
C LYS A 137 9.88 10.34 -4.74
N ALA A 138 10.08 11.57 -5.21
CA ALA A 138 9.19 12.16 -6.20
C ALA A 138 9.27 11.43 -7.55
N THR A 139 10.47 11.20 -8.03
CA THR A 139 10.74 10.52 -9.30
C THR A 139 10.15 9.11 -9.34
N ARG A 140 10.30 8.31 -8.27
CA ARG A 140 9.79 6.94 -8.26
C ARG A 140 8.27 6.87 -8.14
N ILE A 141 7.65 7.78 -7.37
CA ILE A 141 6.20 7.86 -7.26
C ILE A 141 5.60 8.19 -8.63
N GLU A 142 6.10 9.25 -9.28
CA GLU A 142 5.65 9.63 -10.62
C GLU A 142 5.85 8.49 -11.62
N ALA A 143 7.06 7.97 -11.76
CA ALA A 143 7.37 6.91 -12.72
C ALA A 143 6.54 5.63 -12.51
N SER A 144 6.19 5.30 -11.27
CA SER A 144 5.42 4.11 -10.95
C SER A 144 3.91 4.29 -11.09
N LEU A 145 3.37 5.44 -10.68
CA LEU A 145 1.93 5.62 -10.52
C LEU A 145 1.29 6.48 -11.61
N GLU A 146 1.99 7.47 -12.20
CA GLU A 146 1.41 8.32 -13.24
C GLU A 146 0.93 7.52 -14.47
N PRO A 147 1.69 6.54 -15.00
CA PRO A 147 1.22 5.78 -16.16
C PRO A 147 -0.07 5.01 -15.88
N VAL A 148 -0.22 4.43 -14.68
CA VAL A 148 -1.44 3.67 -14.33
C VAL A 148 -2.61 4.59 -13.98
N ASP A 149 -2.36 5.80 -13.45
CA ASP A 149 -3.38 6.83 -13.27
C ASP A 149 -3.88 7.33 -14.62
N ARG A 150 -2.97 7.73 -15.52
CA ARG A 150 -3.28 8.22 -16.86
C ARG A 150 -4.11 7.22 -17.67
N GLU A 151 -3.85 5.93 -17.51
CA GLU A 151 -4.61 4.86 -18.17
C GLU A 151 -5.90 4.49 -17.42
N GLY A 152 -6.25 5.17 -16.33
CA GLY A 152 -7.43 4.87 -15.51
C GLY A 152 -7.35 3.53 -14.79
N ARG A 153 -6.14 3.01 -14.57
CA ARG A 153 -5.89 1.70 -13.95
C ARG A 153 -5.45 1.78 -12.48
N LEU A 154 -5.51 2.96 -11.86
CA LEU A 154 -5.39 3.17 -10.42
C LEU A 154 -6.74 3.64 -9.91
N VAL A 155 -7.58 2.74 -9.42
CA VAL A 155 -8.96 3.02 -9.05
C VAL A 155 -9.11 3.12 -7.54
N PHE A 156 -9.68 4.21 -7.06
CA PHE A 156 -10.01 4.42 -5.65
C PHE A 156 -11.46 3.99 -5.39
N ASN A 157 -11.70 3.36 -4.24
CA ASN A 157 -13.02 2.85 -3.89
C ASN A 157 -14.05 3.97 -3.73
N GLU A 158 -15.07 4.00 -4.57
CA GLU A 158 -16.12 5.02 -4.53
C GLU A 158 -16.96 4.97 -3.23
N GLU A 159 -17.05 3.81 -2.58
CA GLU A 159 -17.75 3.68 -1.29
C GLU A 159 -17.00 4.36 -0.13
N GLU A 160 -15.69 4.61 -0.31
CA GLU A 160 -14.83 5.31 0.66
C GLU A 160 -14.64 6.81 0.33
N LYS A 161 -15.33 7.35 -0.68
CA LYS A 161 -15.12 8.73 -1.17
C LYS A 161 -15.33 9.81 -0.10
N ASP A 162 -16.20 9.56 0.87
CA ASP A 162 -16.51 10.48 1.96
C ASP A 162 -15.72 10.14 3.26
N ASN A 163 -14.85 9.13 3.22
CA ASN A 163 -13.98 8.78 4.33
C ASN A 163 -12.84 9.80 4.44
N PRO A 164 -12.63 10.46 5.61
CA PRO A 164 -11.59 11.46 5.78
C PRO A 164 -10.19 11.00 5.40
N HIS A 165 -9.85 9.75 5.65
CA HIS A 165 -8.55 9.18 5.29
C HIS A 165 -8.40 8.98 3.77
N MET A 166 -9.47 8.60 3.07
CA MET A 166 -9.44 8.49 1.62
C MET A 166 -9.36 9.87 0.97
N ILE A 167 -10.08 10.86 1.52
CA ILE A 167 -10.00 12.26 1.08
C ILE A 167 -8.57 12.78 1.23
N GLU A 168 -7.96 12.61 2.42
CA GLU A 168 -6.57 13.01 2.67
C GLU A 168 -5.60 12.34 1.68
N LEU A 169 -5.73 11.03 1.45
CA LEU A 169 -4.93 10.31 0.48
C LEU A 169 -5.06 10.92 -0.92
N MET A 170 -6.30 11.13 -1.39
CA MET A 170 -6.56 11.69 -2.72
C MET A 170 -6.08 13.14 -2.84
N ASP A 171 -6.18 13.93 -1.78
CA ASP A 171 -5.70 15.31 -1.78
C ASP A 171 -4.18 15.37 -1.86
N GLN A 172 -3.45 14.46 -1.20
CA GLN A 172 -2.00 14.33 -1.39
C GLN A 172 -1.63 13.97 -2.84
N PHE A 173 -2.40 13.13 -3.52
CA PHE A 173 -2.22 12.86 -4.95
C PHE A 173 -2.47 14.10 -5.83
N LYS A 174 -3.56 14.85 -5.60
CA LYS A 174 -3.87 16.08 -6.34
C LYS A 174 -2.81 17.16 -6.17
N MET A 175 -2.23 17.24 -4.95
CA MET A 175 -1.21 18.24 -4.62
C MET A 175 0.22 17.79 -4.93
N PHE A 176 0.40 16.58 -5.46
CA PHE A 176 1.71 16.00 -5.72
C PHE A 176 2.46 16.76 -6.82
N GLU A 177 3.69 17.14 -6.52
CA GLU A 177 4.65 17.79 -7.43
C GLU A 177 6.07 17.22 -7.21
N LEU A 178 6.93 17.31 -8.23
CA LEU A 178 8.28 16.73 -8.18
C LEU A 178 9.19 17.34 -7.09
N HIS A 179 8.97 18.59 -6.67
CA HIS A 179 9.75 19.19 -5.56
C HIS A 179 9.13 18.91 -4.19
N LEU A 180 8.06 18.14 -4.12
CA LEU A 180 7.37 17.75 -2.89
C LEU A 180 7.09 18.94 -1.94
N PRO A 181 6.42 20.01 -2.40
CA PRO A 181 6.10 21.15 -1.53
C PRO A 181 5.05 20.78 -0.47
N TYR A 182 4.35 19.67 -0.70
CA TYR A 182 3.32 19.12 0.18
C TYR A 182 3.66 17.69 0.60
N CYS A 183 2.95 17.20 1.61
CA CYS A 183 3.07 15.83 2.06
C CYS A 183 2.71 14.84 0.93
N ALA A 184 3.53 13.81 0.75
CA ALA A 184 3.36 12.77 -0.26
C ALA A 184 3.51 11.36 0.34
N ASP A 185 3.21 11.19 1.62
CA ASP A 185 3.35 9.90 2.31
C ASP A 185 2.27 8.91 1.85
N GLY A 186 1.06 9.41 1.54
CA GLY A 186 0.01 8.62 0.91
C GLY A 186 0.41 8.07 -0.47
N PRO A 187 0.80 8.91 -1.44
CA PRO A 187 1.34 8.46 -2.72
C PRO A 187 2.53 7.52 -2.60
N ASP A 188 3.46 7.76 -1.65
CA ASP A 188 4.59 6.86 -1.37
C ASP A 188 4.14 5.48 -0.87
N CYS A 189 3.17 5.47 0.03
CA CYS A 189 2.56 4.24 0.53
C CYS A 189 1.89 3.45 -0.62
N VAL A 190 1.16 4.10 -1.52
CA VAL A 190 0.54 3.47 -2.70
C VAL A 190 1.60 2.93 -3.65
N GLU A 191 2.68 3.68 -3.90
CA GLU A 191 3.81 3.21 -4.72
C GLU A 191 4.43 1.95 -4.12
N GLY A 192 4.72 1.95 -2.81
CA GLY A 192 5.25 0.79 -2.12
C GLY A 192 4.34 -0.43 -2.24
N GLY A 193 3.04 -0.24 -2.02
CA GLY A 193 2.02 -1.28 -2.18
C GLY A 193 1.95 -1.84 -3.60
N LYS A 194 2.00 -0.97 -4.62
CA LYS A 194 2.02 -1.38 -6.03
C LYS A 194 3.25 -2.23 -6.35
N VAL A 195 4.44 -1.76 -5.99
CA VAL A 195 5.69 -2.50 -6.28
C VAL A 195 5.71 -3.85 -5.56
N PHE A 196 5.23 -3.92 -4.32
CA PHE A 196 5.10 -5.19 -3.61
C PHE A 196 4.10 -6.12 -4.31
N THR A 197 2.97 -5.60 -4.77
CA THR A 197 1.95 -6.34 -5.53
C THR A 197 2.55 -6.91 -6.82
N ASP A 198 3.28 -6.10 -7.60
CA ASP A 198 3.93 -6.52 -8.85
C ASP A 198 4.94 -7.65 -8.62
N ARG A 199 5.73 -7.55 -7.55
CA ARG A 199 6.67 -8.59 -7.16
C ARG A 199 5.95 -9.91 -6.84
N LYS A 200 4.86 -9.85 -6.05
CA LYS A 200 4.07 -11.03 -5.70
C LYS A 200 3.36 -11.65 -6.90
N MET A 201 2.89 -10.85 -7.83
CA MET A 201 2.31 -11.35 -9.09
C MET A 201 3.35 -12.12 -9.91
N ARG A 202 4.56 -11.58 -10.06
CA ARG A 202 5.65 -12.26 -10.79
C ARG A 202 6.09 -13.56 -10.11
N GLU A 203 6.27 -13.56 -8.78
CA GLU A 203 6.62 -14.77 -8.02
C GLU A 203 5.58 -15.88 -8.24
N SER A 204 4.31 -15.55 -8.24
CA SER A 204 3.24 -16.52 -8.43
C SER A 204 3.10 -17.04 -9.87
N THR A 205 3.52 -16.28 -10.87
CA THR A 205 3.57 -16.73 -12.27
C THR A 205 4.75 -17.67 -12.48
N ALA A 206 5.93 -17.32 -11.96
CA ALA A 206 7.11 -18.17 -12.04
C ALA A 206 6.91 -19.55 -11.38
N GLN A 207 6.15 -19.64 -10.30
CA GLN A 207 5.81 -20.94 -9.69
C GLN A 207 4.94 -21.81 -10.61
N ILE A 208 3.99 -21.23 -11.34
CA ILE A 208 3.14 -21.96 -12.30
C ILE A 208 4.01 -22.49 -13.43
N ASP A 209 4.92 -21.67 -13.98
CA ASP A 209 5.81 -22.07 -15.07
C ASP A 209 6.75 -23.21 -14.65
N CYS A 210 7.26 -23.21 -13.40
CA CYS A 210 8.08 -24.29 -12.87
C CYS A 210 7.31 -25.61 -12.71
N VAL A 211 6.05 -25.55 -12.29
CA VAL A 211 5.22 -26.76 -12.15
C VAL A 211 4.90 -27.37 -13.52
N SER A 212 4.54 -26.56 -14.51
CA SER A 212 4.26 -27.02 -15.87
C SER A 212 5.51 -27.63 -16.53
N TYR A 213 6.69 -27.10 -16.27
CA TYR A 213 7.95 -27.64 -16.78
C TYR A 213 8.31 -28.98 -16.15
N SER A 214 8.05 -29.16 -14.86
CA SER A 214 8.27 -30.45 -14.15
C SER A 214 7.32 -31.54 -14.64
N GLU A 215 6.07 -31.21 -14.97
CA GLU A 215 5.10 -32.15 -15.55
C GLU A 215 5.50 -32.58 -16.97
N LEU A 216 6.04 -31.67 -17.78
CA LEU A 216 6.53 -31.97 -19.14
C LEU A 216 7.80 -32.83 -19.15
N THR A 217 8.59 -32.79 -18.07
CA THR A 217 9.83 -33.54 -17.95
C THR A 217 9.69 -34.86 -17.16
N ASP A 218 8.49 -35.17 -16.64
CA ASP A 218 8.24 -36.44 -15.93
C ASP A 218 8.35 -37.62 -16.93
N PRO A 219 9.29 -38.55 -16.74
CA PRO A 219 9.46 -39.70 -17.63
C PRO A 219 8.20 -40.57 -17.77
N ARG A 220 7.26 -40.49 -16.82
CA ARG A 220 6.00 -41.23 -16.81
C ARG A 220 4.98 -40.72 -17.79
N ASN A 221 5.14 -39.48 -18.28
CA ASN A 221 4.27 -38.86 -19.29
C ASN A 221 4.75 -39.07 -20.73
N ARG A 222 5.80 -39.89 -20.94
CA ARG A 222 6.28 -40.30 -22.28
C ARG A 222 5.71 -41.67 -22.64
N MET A 223 4.45 -41.73 -23.04
CA MET A 223 3.88 -42.83 -23.84
C MET A 223 3.50 -42.31 -25.19
#